data_c3ae91f377a73b1f9d302f76dc5e475b
#
_entry.id   c3ae91f377a73b1f9d302f76dc5e475b
#
_cell.length_a   1.000
_cell.length_b   1.000
_cell.length_c   1.000
_cell.angle_alpha   90.00
_cell.angle_beta   90.00
_cell.angle_gamma   90.00
#
_symmetry.space_group_name_H-M   'P 1'
#
loop_
_entity.id
_entity.type
_entity.pdbx_description
1 polymer ?
#
loop_
_entity_poly.entity_id
_entity_poly.type
_entity_poly.pdbx_seq_one_letter_code
_entity_poly.pdbx_strand_id
1 'polypeptide(L)'
;DHEDHEIESPAQAWNAVCVGAYTEKTLLPDGEGVVAVAPAGDLSPSSRTASWSSTWPLKPDVVLEGGNWSVGTAPPPMRHGWLSLLSTHHNYPTRSFCFTHDTSAATALAAKQVSELWSEYPTLWPETVRALYVASARWTPQMLSHLPANPQKGDYERLFRRYGYGVPDLDRARRSASNALTLLVEDEIVPYGLSDSGGDVHKEMRLFELPWPVEELRKLGTAMVSLRVALSSFVAPNPSEASRGSRYRYASHN
;
A
#
# COMPACT_ATOMS: atom_id res chain seq x y z
N ASP A 1 -8.61 11.91 15.48
CA ASP A 1 -9.04 11.41 14.18
C ASP A 1 -7.86 11.10 13.28
N HIS A 2 -7.93 9.99 12.50
CA HIS A 2 -6.88 9.60 11.55
C HIS A 2 -6.67 10.65 10.46
N GLU A 3 -7.70 11.42 10.16
CA GLU A 3 -7.69 12.44 9.14
C GLU A 3 -6.91 13.69 9.57
N ASP A 4 -6.64 13.84 10.85
CA ASP A 4 -5.89 14.98 11.40
C ASP A 4 -4.36 14.78 11.36
N HIS A 5 -3.90 13.58 11.00
CA HIS A 5 -2.48 13.23 11.01
C HIS A 5 -1.97 12.84 9.62
N GLU A 6 -1.17 13.73 9.04
CA GLU A 6 -0.51 13.54 7.75
C GLU A 6 0.56 12.43 7.79
N ILE A 7 0.71 11.77 6.64
CA ILE A 7 1.88 10.94 6.39
C ILE A 7 3.11 11.84 6.33
N GLU A 8 4.09 11.56 7.18
CA GLU A 8 5.31 12.35 7.30
C GLU A 8 6.44 11.82 6.42
N SER A 9 7.43 12.69 6.16
CA SER A 9 8.69 12.28 5.54
C SER A 9 9.45 11.30 6.47
N PRO A 10 10.10 10.23 5.94
CA PRO A 10 10.35 9.94 4.53
C PRO A 10 9.27 9.13 3.80
N ALA A 11 8.16 8.75 4.45
CA ALA A 11 7.11 7.91 3.86
C ALA A 11 6.40 8.59 2.68
N GLN A 12 6.59 9.89 2.51
CA GLN A 12 6.12 10.67 1.37
C GLN A 12 6.90 10.41 0.07
N ALA A 13 8.01 9.68 0.11
CA ALA A 13 8.86 9.43 -1.06
C ALA A 13 8.11 8.69 -2.17
N TRP A 14 8.29 9.12 -3.42
CA TRP A 14 7.62 8.55 -4.60
C TRP A 14 8.03 7.11 -4.88
N ASN A 15 9.33 6.83 -4.79
CA ASN A 15 9.90 5.53 -5.14
C ASN A 15 9.81 4.51 -3.99
N ALA A 16 9.56 4.95 -2.76
CA ALA A 16 9.41 4.07 -1.62
C ALA A 16 7.98 3.51 -1.52
N VAL A 17 7.87 2.28 -1.03
CA VAL A 17 6.59 1.72 -0.58
C VAL A 17 6.27 2.29 0.80
N CYS A 18 5.19 3.05 0.89
CA CYS A 18 4.67 3.56 2.15
C CYS A 18 3.66 2.57 2.72
N VAL A 19 3.87 2.16 3.95
CA VAL A 19 3.05 1.16 4.63
C VAL A 19 2.26 1.83 5.76
N GLY A 20 0.94 1.79 5.65
CA GLY A 20 0.03 2.13 6.73
C GLY A 20 -0.30 0.91 7.60
N ALA A 21 -1.17 1.10 8.57
CA ALA A 21 -1.59 0.04 9.47
C ALA A 21 -3.11 -0.17 9.42
N TYR A 22 -3.53 -1.44 9.32
CA TYR A 22 -4.88 -1.89 9.61
C TYR A 22 -4.84 -2.89 10.77
N THR A 23 -5.96 -3.39 11.23
CA THR A 23 -5.99 -4.37 12.32
C THR A 23 -7.11 -5.39 12.18
N GLU A 24 -6.79 -6.64 12.50
CA GLU A 24 -7.76 -7.71 12.74
C GLU A 24 -7.95 -7.98 14.26
N LYS A 25 -7.19 -7.28 15.10
CA LYS A 25 -7.12 -7.52 16.54
C LYS A 25 -8.23 -6.77 17.27
N THR A 26 -9.24 -7.52 17.70
CA THR A 26 -10.38 -6.97 18.45
C THR A 26 -10.70 -7.74 19.72
N LEU A 27 -10.10 -8.94 19.90
CA LEU A 27 -10.37 -9.79 21.03
C LEU A 27 -9.60 -9.32 22.26
N LEU A 28 -10.33 -9.12 23.33
CA LEU A 28 -9.84 -8.76 24.67
C LEU A 28 -10.34 -9.79 25.69
N PRO A 29 -9.62 -9.99 26.80
CA PRO A 29 -10.09 -10.83 27.89
C PRO A 29 -11.39 -10.30 28.49
N ASP A 30 -12.25 -11.22 28.92
CA ASP A 30 -13.50 -10.87 29.62
C ASP A 30 -13.20 -10.15 30.95
N GLY A 31 -14.03 -9.18 31.27
CA GLY A 31 -14.00 -8.49 32.58
C GLY A 31 -13.06 -7.31 32.70
N GLU A 32 -12.29 -6.96 31.67
CA GLU A 32 -11.38 -5.79 31.73
C GLU A 32 -12.12 -4.45 31.54
N GLY A 33 -13.39 -4.45 31.14
CA GLY A 33 -14.17 -3.22 30.99
C GLY A 33 -13.66 -2.29 29.86
N VAL A 34 -12.90 -2.85 28.92
CA VAL A 34 -12.37 -2.15 27.75
C VAL A 34 -12.82 -2.80 26.45
N VAL A 35 -12.87 -2.03 25.39
CA VAL A 35 -13.22 -2.50 24.04
C VAL A 35 -12.16 -2.04 23.03
N ALA A 36 -12.02 -2.76 21.94
CA ALA A 36 -11.15 -2.37 20.85
C ALA A 36 -11.66 -1.10 20.16
N VAL A 37 -10.76 -0.19 19.78
CA VAL A 37 -11.12 1.09 19.15
C VAL A 37 -11.55 0.88 17.71
N ALA A 38 -10.76 0.15 16.92
CA ALA A 38 -11.09 -0.14 15.53
C ALA A 38 -11.78 -1.50 15.40
N PRO A 39 -12.80 -1.65 14.55
CA PRO A 39 -13.34 -2.96 14.21
C PRO A 39 -12.31 -3.77 13.40
N ALA A 40 -12.48 -5.11 13.39
CA ALA A 40 -11.63 -6.00 12.62
C ALA A 40 -11.67 -5.65 11.13
N GLY A 41 -10.52 -5.62 10.48
CA GLY A 41 -10.39 -5.31 9.07
C GLY A 41 -10.36 -3.81 8.75
N ASP A 42 -10.43 -2.93 9.73
CA ASP A 42 -10.39 -1.47 9.54
C ASP A 42 -9.01 -0.86 9.84
N LEU A 43 -8.89 0.44 9.61
CA LEU A 43 -7.67 1.20 9.87
C LEU A 43 -7.28 1.12 11.35
N SER A 44 -6.02 0.77 11.60
CA SER A 44 -5.47 0.84 12.96
C SER A 44 -5.48 2.29 13.47
N PRO A 45 -5.81 2.52 14.76
CA PRO A 45 -5.73 3.85 15.36
C PRO A 45 -4.36 4.52 15.25
N SER A 46 -3.32 3.76 14.98
CA SER A 46 -1.95 4.24 14.80
C SER A 46 -1.60 4.62 13.37
N SER A 47 -2.49 4.38 12.40
CA SER A 47 -2.18 4.68 11.00
C SER A 47 -2.38 6.17 10.69
N ARG A 48 -1.51 6.69 9.82
CA ARG A 48 -1.66 8.02 9.24
C ARG A 48 -2.24 7.92 7.84
N THR A 49 -2.85 8.99 7.35
CA THR A 49 -3.53 9.04 6.06
C THR A 49 -3.07 10.23 5.22
N ALA A 50 -3.40 10.21 3.93
CA ALA A 50 -3.27 11.37 3.05
C ALA A 50 -4.62 12.03 2.74
N SER A 51 -5.63 11.81 3.60
CA SER A 51 -7.02 12.22 3.36
C SER A 51 -7.20 13.73 3.24
N TRP A 52 -6.41 14.51 3.97
CA TRP A 52 -6.52 15.96 4.06
C TRP A 52 -5.82 16.72 2.92
N SER A 53 -4.99 16.06 2.10
CA SER A 53 -4.25 16.72 1.03
C SER A 53 -4.68 16.24 -0.35
N SER A 54 -5.41 17.07 -1.09
CA SER A 54 -5.82 16.79 -2.47
C SER A 54 -4.65 16.81 -3.48
N THR A 55 -3.53 17.44 -3.12
CA THR A 55 -2.37 17.64 -4.02
C THR A 55 -1.23 16.65 -3.79
N TRP A 56 -1.37 15.76 -2.80
CA TRP A 56 -0.35 14.76 -2.48
C TRP A 56 -0.60 13.44 -3.21
N PRO A 57 0.45 12.68 -3.58
CA PRO A 57 0.28 11.33 -4.09
C PRO A 57 -0.56 10.47 -3.14
N LEU A 58 -1.28 9.51 -3.72
CA LEU A 58 -2.08 8.57 -2.95
C LEU A 58 -1.14 7.70 -2.10
N LYS A 59 -1.16 7.92 -0.81
CA LYS A 59 -0.40 7.21 0.22
C LYS A 59 -1.33 6.89 1.41
N PRO A 60 -1.09 5.79 2.14
CA PRO A 60 -0.05 4.78 1.96
C PRO A 60 -0.24 3.99 0.66
N ASP A 61 0.75 3.18 0.26
CA ASP A 61 0.59 2.25 -0.88
C ASP A 61 -0.19 1.00 -0.44
N VAL A 62 0.12 0.46 0.73
CA VAL A 62 -0.54 -0.72 1.31
C VAL A 62 -0.70 -0.57 2.82
N VAL A 63 -1.52 -1.42 3.42
CA VAL A 63 -1.66 -1.52 4.88
C VAL A 63 -1.43 -2.96 5.35
N LEU A 64 -0.76 -3.12 6.49
CA LEU A 64 -0.58 -4.41 7.16
C LEU A 64 -0.97 -4.30 8.64
N GLU A 65 -1.03 -5.45 9.33
CA GLU A 65 -1.37 -5.48 10.75
C GLU A 65 -0.43 -4.60 11.58
N GLY A 66 -0.98 -3.61 12.25
CA GLY A 66 -0.24 -2.68 13.12
C GLY A 66 -0.73 -2.67 14.56
N GLY A 67 -1.66 -3.58 14.90
CA GLY A 67 -2.28 -3.61 16.21
C GLY A 67 -3.44 -2.61 16.33
N ASN A 68 -4.10 -2.70 17.49
CA ASN A 68 -5.25 -1.87 17.83
C ASN A 68 -5.05 -1.23 19.21
N TRP A 69 -5.88 -0.27 19.50
CA TRP A 69 -5.95 0.36 20.83
C TRP A 69 -7.21 -0.11 21.54
N SER A 70 -7.23 -0.02 22.84
CA SER A 70 -8.41 -0.24 23.67
C SER A 70 -8.89 1.08 24.28
N VAL A 71 -10.20 1.17 24.50
CA VAL A 71 -10.84 2.25 25.21
C VAL A 71 -11.75 1.68 26.28
N GLY A 72 -11.67 2.23 27.49
CA GLY A 72 -12.51 1.90 28.62
C GLY A 72 -13.47 3.05 28.97
N THR A 73 -13.98 3.02 30.18
CA THR A 73 -14.88 4.05 30.73
C THR A 73 -14.19 5.40 30.94
N ALA A 74 -12.86 5.41 31.04
CA ALA A 74 -12.06 6.62 31.18
C ALA A 74 -11.09 6.79 30.00
N PRO A 75 -11.05 7.96 29.32
CA PRO A 75 -10.05 8.31 28.32
C PRO A 75 -8.68 8.58 28.98
N PRO A 76 -7.56 8.55 28.22
CA PRO A 76 -7.45 8.32 26.80
C PRO A 76 -7.44 6.84 26.39
N PRO A 77 -7.60 6.51 25.08
CA PRO A 77 -7.35 5.17 24.58
C PRO A 77 -5.93 4.71 24.86
N MET A 78 -5.75 3.40 25.10
CA MET A 78 -4.47 2.81 25.49
C MET A 78 -4.08 1.64 24.59
N ARG A 79 -2.78 1.38 24.51
CA ARG A 79 -2.26 0.15 23.90
C ARG A 79 -2.48 -1.03 24.83
N HIS A 80 -2.92 -2.14 24.26
CA HIS A 80 -3.20 -3.36 25.01
C HIS A 80 -2.42 -4.55 24.43
N GLY A 81 -1.85 -5.40 25.29
CA GLY A 81 -1.03 -6.52 24.83
C GLY A 81 -1.77 -7.48 23.89
N TRP A 82 -3.03 -7.78 24.18
CA TRP A 82 -3.86 -8.64 23.32
C TRP A 82 -4.17 -8.05 21.94
N LEU A 83 -4.11 -6.73 21.82
CA LEU A 83 -4.33 -5.99 20.58
C LEU A 83 -3.02 -5.62 19.88
N SER A 84 -1.89 -6.13 20.35
CA SER A 84 -0.55 -5.86 19.82
C SER A 84 0.02 -7.05 19.07
N LEU A 85 1.08 -6.84 18.31
CA LEU A 85 1.89 -7.90 17.73
C LEU A 85 2.95 -8.34 18.73
N LEU A 86 3.48 -9.54 18.54
CA LEU A 86 4.58 -10.08 19.34
C LEU A 86 5.89 -9.93 18.58
N SER A 87 6.92 -9.45 19.27
CA SER A 87 8.27 -9.33 18.75
C SER A 87 9.30 -9.81 19.79
N THR A 88 10.55 -9.97 19.38
CA THR A 88 11.65 -10.29 20.26
C THR A 88 12.06 -9.06 21.08
N HIS A 89 12.41 -9.30 22.33
CA HIS A 89 12.87 -8.23 23.21
C HIS A 89 14.38 -8.00 23.05
N HIS A 90 14.84 -6.76 23.09
CA HIS A 90 16.27 -6.40 22.96
C HIS A 90 17.15 -7.02 24.05
N ASN A 91 16.60 -7.25 25.23
CA ASN A 91 17.28 -7.92 26.34
C ASN A 91 16.70 -9.33 26.54
N TYR A 92 16.94 -10.22 25.56
CA TYR A 92 16.40 -11.59 25.54
C TYR A 92 16.77 -12.46 26.76
N PRO A 93 17.92 -12.28 27.46
CA PRO A 93 18.21 -13.07 28.66
C PRO A 93 17.24 -12.82 29.82
N THR A 94 16.66 -11.63 29.90
CA THR A 94 15.71 -11.27 30.96
C THR A 94 14.27 -11.38 30.51
N ARG A 95 13.99 -11.18 29.22
CA ARG A 95 12.67 -11.23 28.62
C ARG A 95 12.75 -11.57 27.14
N SER A 96 12.21 -12.72 26.75
CA SER A 96 12.33 -13.19 25.37
C SER A 96 11.48 -12.40 24.38
N PHE A 97 10.30 -11.90 24.79
CA PHE A 97 9.32 -11.26 23.91
C PHE A 97 8.87 -9.90 24.44
N CYS A 98 8.46 -9.06 23.53
CA CYS A 98 7.78 -7.79 23.83
C CYS A 98 6.63 -7.55 22.84
N PHE A 99 5.73 -6.67 23.22
CA PHE A 99 4.69 -6.19 22.31
C PHE A 99 5.25 -5.11 21.38
N THR A 100 4.81 -5.15 20.14
CA THR A 100 5.08 -4.13 19.13
C THR A 100 3.79 -3.73 18.43
N HIS A 101 3.72 -2.52 17.95
CA HIS A 101 2.52 -1.98 17.30
C HIS A 101 2.90 -0.87 16.33
N ASP A 102 1.86 -0.22 15.78
CA ASP A 102 1.92 0.93 14.91
C ASP A 102 2.40 0.59 13.50
N THR A 103 2.56 1.59 12.68
CA THR A 103 3.03 1.43 11.30
C THR A 103 4.44 0.84 11.22
N SER A 104 5.23 0.93 12.30
CA SER A 104 6.55 0.28 12.38
C SER A 104 6.44 -1.25 12.32
N ALA A 105 5.49 -1.84 13.05
CA ALA A 105 5.23 -3.28 13.00
C ALA A 105 4.69 -3.70 11.61
N ALA A 106 3.75 -2.94 11.07
CA ALA A 106 3.20 -3.15 9.73
C ALA A 106 4.31 -3.09 8.65
N THR A 107 5.21 -2.11 8.75
CA THR A 107 6.35 -1.96 7.82
C THR A 107 7.32 -3.14 7.90
N ALA A 108 7.59 -3.66 9.10
CA ALA A 108 8.43 -4.84 9.28
C ALA A 108 7.82 -6.09 8.62
N LEU A 109 6.50 -6.27 8.75
CA LEU A 109 5.77 -7.34 8.06
C LEU A 109 5.83 -7.18 6.53
N ALA A 110 5.65 -5.97 6.02
CA ALA A 110 5.77 -5.68 4.60
C ALA A 110 7.18 -5.97 4.08
N ALA A 111 8.21 -5.52 4.80
CA ALA A 111 9.61 -5.76 4.45
C ALA A 111 9.92 -7.27 4.36
N LYS A 112 9.41 -8.07 5.32
CA LYS A 112 9.51 -9.52 5.29
C LYS A 112 8.89 -10.09 4.01
N GLN A 113 7.64 -9.74 3.71
CA GLN A 113 6.92 -10.26 2.54
C GLN A 113 7.59 -9.88 1.22
N VAL A 114 8.04 -8.62 1.08
CA VAL A 114 8.76 -8.15 -0.11
C VAL A 114 10.11 -8.85 -0.27
N SER A 115 10.84 -9.08 0.84
CA SER A 115 12.11 -9.81 0.80
C SER A 115 11.90 -11.27 0.39
N GLU A 116 10.87 -11.92 0.87
CA GLU A 116 10.51 -13.29 0.46
C GLU A 116 10.18 -13.34 -1.03
N LEU A 117 9.32 -12.44 -1.52
CA LEU A 117 8.98 -12.36 -2.94
C LEU A 117 10.22 -12.14 -3.81
N TRP A 118 11.07 -11.19 -3.43
CA TRP A 118 12.28 -10.89 -4.21
C TRP A 118 13.33 -12.00 -4.14
N SER A 119 13.43 -12.71 -3.03
CA SER A 119 14.34 -13.87 -2.93
C SER A 119 13.93 -15.04 -3.82
N GLU A 120 12.65 -15.20 -4.09
CA GLU A 120 12.11 -16.19 -5.03
C GLU A 120 12.31 -15.79 -6.51
N TYR A 121 12.30 -14.48 -6.79
CA TYR A 121 12.43 -13.91 -8.13
C TYR A 121 13.54 -12.85 -8.20
N PRO A 122 14.81 -13.23 -7.98
CA PRO A 122 15.90 -12.27 -7.79
C PRO A 122 16.29 -11.50 -9.05
N THR A 123 15.81 -11.91 -10.22
CA THR A 123 16.06 -11.25 -11.50
C THR A 123 15.07 -10.14 -11.83
N LEU A 124 13.95 -10.06 -11.10
CA LEU A 124 12.97 -9.00 -11.31
C LEU A 124 13.48 -7.65 -10.81
N TRP A 125 13.16 -6.62 -11.54
CA TRP A 125 13.47 -5.25 -11.13
C TRP A 125 12.72 -4.86 -9.85
N PRO A 126 13.25 -3.94 -9.04
CA PRO A 126 12.57 -3.43 -7.85
C PRO A 126 11.17 -2.88 -8.14
N GLU A 127 11.00 -2.24 -9.29
CA GLU A 127 9.73 -1.73 -9.79
C GLU A 127 8.70 -2.86 -9.98
N THR A 128 9.14 -3.97 -10.55
CA THR A 128 8.29 -5.14 -10.81
C THR A 128 7.91 -5.83 -9.51
N VAL A 129 8.85 -6.00 -8.59
CA VAL A 129 8.57 -6.54 -7.25
C VAL A 129 7.53 -5.67 -6.54
N ARG A 130 7.69 -4.35 -6.60
CA ARG A 130 6.70 -3.40 -6.05
C ARG A 130 5.35 -3.53 -6.74
N ALA A 131 5.32 -3.63 -8.08
CA ALA A 131 4.09 -3.80 -8.85
C ALA A 131 3.34 -5.06 -8.43
N LEU A 132 4.01 -6.20 -8.36
CA LEU A 132 3.43 -7.49 -7.95
C LEU A 132 2.87 -7.41 -6.52
N TYR A 133 3.65 -6.84 -5.61
CA TYR A 133 3.26 -6.73 -4.21
C TYR A 133 2.03 -5.84 -4.03
N VAL A 134 2.05 -4.63 -4.58
CA VAL A 134 0.94 -3.67 -4.48
C VAL A 134 -0.29 -4.17 -5.26
N ALA A 135 -0.11 -4.76 -6.45
CA ALA A 135 -1.21 -5.33 -7.23
C ALA A 135 -1.87 -6.53 -6.53
N SER A 136 -1.17 -7.22 -5.65
CA SER A 136 -1.75 -8.31 -4.85
C SER A 136 -2.75 -7.83 -3.80
N ALA A 137 -2.65 -6.57 -3.40
CA ALA A 137 -3.44 -6.01 -2.30
C ALA A 137 -4.95 -5.94 -2.61
N ARG A 138 -5.76 -6.07 -1.57
CA ARG A 138 -7.23 -5.95 -1.61
C ARG A 138 -7.72 -5.21 -0.37
N TRP A 139 -8.77 -4.43 -0.56
CA TRP A 139 -9.54 -3.89 0.56
C TRP A 139 -10.30 -5.00 1.26
N THR A 140 -10.36 -4.94 2.58
CA THR A 140 -11.21 -5.82 3.40
C THR A 140 -12.68 -5.46 3.21
N PRO A 141 -13.61 -6.36 3.57
CA PRO A 141 -15.04 -6.01 3.60
C PRO A 141 -15.33 -4.78 4.48
N GLN A 142 -14.61 -4.63 5.60
CA GLN A 142 -14.76 -3.49 6.49
C GLN A 142 -14.32 -2.18 5.83
N MET A 143 -13.17 -2.17 5.12
CA MET A 143 -12.74 -0.99 4.36
C MET A 143 -13.75 -0.61 3.28
N LEU A 144 -14.29 -1.61 2.57
CA LEU A 144 -15.31 -1.40 1.53
C LEU A 144 -16.64 -0.88 2.10
N SER A 145 -16.97 -1.18 3.36
CA SER A 145 -18.19 -0.69 4.01
C SER A 145 -18.22 0.84 4.19
N HIS A 146 -17.08 1.51 4.07
CA HIS A 146 -17.01 2.96 4.06
C HIS A 146 -17.46 3.60 2.73
N LEU A 147 -17.64 2.79 1.67
CA LEU A 147 -18.19 3.29 0.41
C LEU A 147 -19.71 3.46 0.50
N PRO A 148 -20.26 4.54 -0.08
CA PRO A 148 -21.70 4.66 -0.24
C PRO A 148 -22.27 3.60 -1.18
N ALA A 149 -23.58 3.41 -1.20
CA ALA A 149 -24.24 2.41 -2.05
C ALA A 149 -23.96 2.60 -3.55
N ASN A 150 -23.71 3.83 -4.00
CA ASN A 150 -23.36 4.18 -5.38
C ASN A 150 -22.05 4.99 -5.38
N PRO A 151 -20.87 4.34 -5.22
CA PRO A 151 -19.62 5.04 -5.05
C PRO A 151 -19.18 5.74 -6.33
N GLN A 152 -18.67 6.96 -6.20
CA GLN A 152 -18.09 7.76 -7.25
C GLN A 152 -16.56 7.72 -7.18
N LYS A 153 -15.87 8.26 -8.19
CA LYS A 153 -14.41 8.31 -8.23
C LYS A 153 -13.80 8.91 -6.95
N GLY A 154 -14.38 9.98 -6.42
CA GLY A 154 -13.89 10.61 -5.20
C GLY A 154 -14.03 9.75 -3.93
N ASP A 155 -14.98 8.81 -3.91
CA ASP A 155 -15.14 7.89 -2.78
C ASP A 155 -14.00 6.84 -2.79
N TYR A 156 -13.65 6.31 -3.97
CA TYR A 156 -12.49 5.45 -4.12
C TYR A 156 -11.18 6.19 -3.84
N GLU A 157 -11.06 7.46 -4.24
CA GLU A 157 -9.88 8.26 -3.92
C GLU A 157 -9.69 8.41 -2.41
N ARG A 158 -10.77 8.64 -1.64
CA ARG A 158 -10.73 8.64 -0.17
C ARG A 158 -10.26 7.31 0.40
N LEU A 159 -10.73 6.18 -0.15
CA LEU A 159 -10.25 4.85 0.26
C LEU A 159 -8.75 4.70 0.00
N PHE A 160 -8.26 5.07 -1.17
CA PHE A 160 -6.83 5.04 -1.49
C PHE A 160 -6.00 5.90 -0.54
N ARG A 161 -6.50 7.08 -0.15
CA ARG A 161 -5.80 7.98 0.78
C ARG A 161 -5.76 7.46 2.22
N ARG A 162 -6.64 6.53 2.57
CA ARG A 162 -6.70 5.89 3.90
C ARG A 162 -5.98 4.55 3.95
N TYR A 163 -6.22 3.70 2.97
CA TYR A 163 -5.83 2.29 2.98
C TYR A 163 -4.88 1.92 1.83
N GLY A 164 -4.51 2.85 0.96
CA GLY A 164 -3.80 2.53 -0.26
C GLY A 164 -4.57 1.51 -1.10
N TYR A 165 -3.86 0.55 -1.65
CA TYR A 165 -4.45 -0.56 -2.40
C TYR A 165 -5.02 -1.67 -1.49
N GLY A 166 -4.95 -1.50 -0.15
CA GLY A 166 -5.44 -2.44 0.84
C GLY A 166 -4.35 -3.36 1.39
N VAL A 167 -4.76 -4.54 1.83
CA VAL A 167 -3.88 -5.55 2.45
C VAL A 167 -3.26 -6.43 1.35
N PRO A 168 -1.91 -6.45 1.22
CA PRO A 168 -1.24 -7.30 0.25
C PRO A 168 -1.33 -8.79 0.62
N ASP A 169 -1.31 -9.63 -0.40
CA ASP A 169 -1.35 -11.08 -0.31
C ASP A 169 -0.12 -11.65 -1.02
N LEU A 170 0.83 -12.17 -0.24
CA LEU A 170 2.09 -12.67 -0.77
C LEU A 170 1.90 -13.85 -1.71
N ASP A 171 0.97 -14.77 -1.42
CA ASP A 171 0.71 -15.92 -2.28
C ASP A 171 0.10 -15.50 -3.62
N ARG A 172 -0.72 -14.45 -3.62
CA ARG A 172 -1.23 -13.87 -4.86
C ARG A 172 -0.13 -13.20 -5.66
N ALA A 173 0.79 -12.48 -5.00
CA ALA A 173 1.93 -11.87 -5.65
C ALA A 173 2.83 -12.94 -6.31
N ARG A 174 3.12 -14.03 -5.60
CA ARG A 174 3.87 -15.19 -6.10
C ARG A 174 3.20 -15.84 -7.30
N ARG A 175 1.91 -16.12 -7.21
CA ARG A 175 1.14 -16.68 -8.34
C ARG A 175 1.15 -15.75 -9.54
N SER A 176 1.07 -14.44 -9.36
CA SER A 176 1.15 -13.49 -10.46
C SER A 176 2.52 -13.50 -11.13
N ALA A 177 3.60 -13.68 -10.38
CA ALA A 177 4.95 -13.76 -10.94
C ALA A 177 5.19 -15.03 -11.78
N SER A 178 4.53 -16.14 -11.44
CA SER A 178 4.73 -17.46 -12.08
C SER A 178 3.58 -17.91 -12.97
N ASN A 179 2.48 -17.17 -13.04
CA ASN A 179 1.28 -17.59 -13.75
C ASN A 179 1.35 -17.24 -15.24
N ALA A 180 1.02 -18.20 -16.09
CA ALA A 180 0.99 -18.01 -17.55
C ALA A 180 -0.03 -16.97 -18.07
N LEU A 181 -1.00 -16.57 -17.23
CA LEU A 181 -1.97 -15.51 -17.57
C LEU A 181 -1.51 -14.11 -17.11
N THR A 182 -0.28 -13.98 -16.64
CA THR A 182 0.30 -12.70 -16.27
C THR A 182 1.36 -12.31 -17.29
N LEU A 183 1.23 -11.11 -17.85
CA LEU A 183 2.27 -10.47 -18.65
C LEU A 183 3.07 -9.55 -17.74
N LEU A 184 4.36 -9.79 -17.61
CA LEU A 184 5.33 -8.91 -16.96
C LEU A 184 6.18 -8.25 -18.04
N VAL A 185 6.31 -6.94 -17.96
CA VAL A 185 7.16 -6.17 -18.85
C VAL A 185 8.01 -5.23 -18.01
N GLU A 186 9.30 -5.24 -18.28
CA GLU A 186 10.30 -4.35 -17.68
C GLU A 186 10.95 -3.55 -18.79
N ASP A 187 10.88 -2.22 -18.74
CA ASP A 187 11.44 -1.34 -19.75
C ASP A 187 11.80 0.02 -19.16
N GLU A 188 12.74 0.70 -19.78
CA GLU A 188 13.08 2.08 -19.48
C GLU A 188 12.63 2.97 -20.63
N ILE A 189 11.99 4.09 -20.31
CA ILE A 189 11.57 5.05 -21.31
C ILE A 189 11.97 6.47 -20.90
N VAL A 190 12.23 7.30 -21.89
CA VAL A 190 12.39 8.76 -21.74
C VAL A 190 11.20 9.42 -22.43
N PRO A 191 10.06 9.57 -21.74
CA PRO A 191 8.81 9.98 -22.38
C PRO A 191 8.83 11.44 -22.85
N TYR A 192 9.67 12.29 -22.27
CA TYR A 192 9.74 13.71 -22.57
C TYR A 192 11.17 14.16 -22.87
N GLY A 193 11.29 15.26 -23.55
CA GLY A 193 12.56 15.94 -23.80
C GLY A 193 12.33 17.38 -24.29
N LEU A 194 13.42 18.09 -24.50
CA LEU A 194 13.37 19.44 -25.05
C LEU A 194 13.46 19.41 -26.58
N SER A 195 12.64 20.21 -27.24
CA SER A 195 12.79 20.53 -28.67
C SER A 195 13.97 21.47 -28.90
N ASP A 196 14.38 21.62 -30.15
CA ASP A 196 15.44 22.58 -30.55
C ASP A 196 15.07 24.02 -30.17
N SER A 197 13.79 24.34 -30.03
CA SER A 197 13.28 25.64 -29.57
C SER A 197 13.11 25.75 -28.05
N GLY A 198 13.50 24.72 -27.26
CA GLY A 198 13.45 24.72 -25.80
C GLY A 198 12.08 24.40 -25.19
N GLY A 199 11.11 24.00 -26.00
CA GLY A 199 9.80 23.54 -25.52
C GLY A 199 9.80 22.03 -25.20
N ASP A 200 8.94 21.60 -24.27
CA ASP A 200 8.75 20.19 -23.94
C ASP A 200 8.11 19.43 -25.12
N VAL A 201 8.68 18.28 -25.46
CA VAL A 201 8.17 17.37 -26.50
C VAL A 201 8.10 15.95 -26.00
N HIS A 202 7.09 15.19 -26.47
CA HIS A 202 7.04 13.76 -26.28
C HIS A 202 8.12 13.09 -27.12
N LYS A 203 8.92 12.21 -26.50
CA LYS A 203 10.01 11.49 -27.18
C LYS A 203 9.68 10.05 -27.44
N GLU A 204 9.35 9.32 -26.40
CA GLU A 204 9.20 7.86 -26.46
C GLU A 204 7.83 7.44 -26.00
N MET A 205 7.29 6.45 -26.69
CA MET A 205 6.13 5.68 -26.28
C MET A 205 6.41 4.21 -26.55
N ARG A 206 6.10 3.35 -25.58
CA ARG A 206 6.20 1.90 -25.73
C ARG A 206 4.80 1.31 -25.85
N LEU A 207 4.63 0.45 -26.82
CA LEU A 207 3.39 -0.30 -27.04
C LEU A 207 3.70 -1.79 -26.85
N PHE A 208 2.96 -2.43 -25.97
CA PHE A 208 3.07 -3.84 -25.69
C PHE A 208 1.82 -4.55 -26.14
N GLU A 209 1.98 -5.52 -27.04
CA GLU A 209 0.88 -6.37 -27.47
C GLU A 209 0.53 -7.36 -26.37
N LEU A 210 -0.73 -7.33 -25.93
CA LEU A 210 -1.22 -8.24 -24.90
C LEU A 210 -1.58 -9.58 -25.54
N PRO A 211 -0.93 -10.71 -25.16
CA PRO A 211 -1.27 -12.04 -25.66
C PRO A 211 -2.61 -12.50 -25.07
N TRP A 212 -3.69 -11.99 -25.66
CA TRP A 212 -5.04 -12.19 -25.15
C TRP A 212 -5.51 -13.63 -25.38
N PRO A 213 -5.89 -14.40 -24.32
CA PRO A 213 -6.30 -15.80 -24.45
C PRO A 213 -7.75 -15.91 -24.95
N VAL A 214 -7.97 -15.57 -26.22
CA VAL A 214 -9.31 -15.41 -26.80
C VAL A 214 -10.14 -16.68 -26.71
N GLU A 215 -9.54 -17.85 -27.00
CA GLU A 215 -10.27 -19.12 -27.01
C GLU A 215 -10.70 -19.57 -25.62
N GLU A 216 -9.84 -19.32 -24.60
CA GLU A 216 -10.13 -19.61 -23.21
C GLU A 216 -11.24 -18.69 -22.68
N LEU A 217 -11.18 -17.41 -23.03
CA LEU A 217 -12.21 -16.44 -22.65
C LEU A 217 -13.56 -16.77 -23.30
N ARG A 218 -13.59 -17.21 -24.56
CA ARG A 218 -14.83 -17.66 -25.20
C ARG A 218 -15.47 -18.84 -24.48
N LYS A 219 -14.68 -19.78 -23.96
CA LYS A 219 -15.18 -20.94 -23.22
C LYS A 219 -15.85 -20.55 -21.90
N LEU A 220 -15.47 -19.41 -21.31
CA LEU A 220 -16.05 -18.91 -20.07
C LEU A 220 -17.47 -18.33 -20.25
N GLY A 221 -17.90 -18.05 -21.48
CA GLY A 221 -19.23 -17.55 -21.78
C GLY A 221 -19.58 -16.27 -21.03
N THR A 222 -20.58 -16.33 -20.14
CA THR A 222 -21.05 -15.19 -19.35
C THR A 222 -20.37 -15.05 -17.98
N ALA A 223 -19.36 -15.89 -17.69
CA ALA A 223 -18.63 -15.78 -16.43
C ALA A 223 -17.90 -14.43 -16.32
N MET A 224 -17.94 -13.86 -15.13
CA MET A 224 -17.24 -12.58 -14.87
C MET A 224 -15.73 -12.80 -14.92
N VAL A 225 -15.06 -12.02 -15.75
CA VAL A 225 -13.60 -12.00 -15.88
C VAL A 225 -13.08 -10.63 -15.50
N SER A 226 -12.00 -10.60 -14.74
CA SER A 226 -11.35 -9.34 -14.35
C SER A 226 -9.95 -9.23 -14.97
N LEU A 227 -9.65 -8.09 -15.58
CA LEU A 227 -8.32 -7.71 -15.98
C LEU A 227 -7.77 -6.74 -14.93
N ARG A 228 -6.55 -6.99 -14.46
CA ARG A 228 -5.81 -6.06 -13.60
C ARG A 228 -4.55 -5.60 -14.31
N VAL A 229 -4.40 -4.31 -14.42
CA VAL A 229 -3.20 -3.66 -14.94
C VAL A 229 -2.53 -2.93 -13.79
N ALA A 230 -1.24 -3.14 -13.60
CA ALA A 230 -0.43 -2.43 -12.62
C ALA A 230 0.78 -1.82 -13.32
N LEU A 231 1.00 -0.54 -13.10
CA LEU A 231 2.20 0.18 -13.51
C LEU A 231 2.97 0.56 -12.26
N SER A 232 4.25 0.23 -12.21
CA SER A 232 5.19 0.70 -11.19
C SER A 232 6.36 1.35 -11.89
N SER A 233 6.70 2.56 -11.50
CA SER A 233 7.83 3.28 -12.08
C SER A 233 8.62 3.97 -10.98
N PHE A 234 9.95 3.94 -11.09
CA PHE A 234 10.81 4.79 -10.31
C PHE A 234 11.17 6.01 -11.15
N VAL A 235 11.13 7.17 -10.53
CA VAL A 235 11.40 8.44 -11.19
C VAL A 235 12.61 9.10 -10.56
N ALA A 236 13.44 9.72 -11.38
CA ALA A 236 14.55 10.54 -10.89
C ALA A 236 13.98 11.77 -10.17
N PRO A 237 14.37 12.01 -8.90
CA PRO A 237 13.89 13.18 -8.17
C PRO A 237 14.44 14.48 -8.76
N ASN A 238 13.62 15.54 -8.73
CA ASN A 238 14.05 16.88 -9.08
C ASN A 238 14.37 17.67 -7.79
N PRO A 239 15.64 17.77 -7.39
CA PRO A 239 16.00 18.40 -6.11
C PRO A 239 15.72 19.92 -6.08
N SER A 240 15.64 20.57 -7.23
CA SER A 240 15.36 22.01 -7.29
C SER A 240 13.90 22.35 -7.01
N GLU A 241 12.98 21.44 -7.28
CA GLU A 241 11.54 21.63 -7.07
C GLU A 241 11.06 21.10 -5.70
N ALA A 242 11.80 20.18 -5.08
CA ALA A 242 11.47 19.64 -3.76
C ALA A 242 11.35 20.75 -2.69
N SER A 243 12.09 21.85 -2.83
CA SER A 243 12.06 23.00 -1.93
C SER A 243 10.96 24.03 -2.23
N ARG A 244 10.27 23.91 -3.38
CA ARG A 244 9.32 24.93 -3.86
C ARG A 244 7.85 24.58 -3.67
N GLY A 245 7.55 23.50 -2.95
CA GLY A 245 6.17 23.16 -2.52
C GLY A 245 5.26 22.59 -3.60
N SER A 246 5.66 22.46 -4.84
CA SER A 246 4.90 21.74 -5.86
C SER A 246 5.25 20.26 -5.83
N ARG A 247 4.42 19.50 -5.18
CA ARG A 247 4.61 18.07 -4.92
C ARG A 247 4.54 17.21 -6.19
N TYR A 248 3.90 17.69 -7.24
CA TYR A 248 3.83 17.03 -8.54
C TYR A 248 5.10 17.19 -9.38
N ARG A 249 5.99 18.11 -9.02
CA ARG A 249 7.26 18.34 -9.71
C ARG A 249 8.44 17.66 -9.02
N TYR A 250 8.17 16.62 -8.23
CA TYR A 250 9.23 15.85 -7.61
C TYR A 250 10.08 15.10 -8.63
N ALA A 251 9.48 14.66 -9.73
CA ALA A 251 10.19 14.04 -10.84
C ALA A 251 10.94 15.08 -11.68
N SER A 252 12.09 14.70 -12.25
CA SER A 252 12.90 15.57 -13.11
C SER A 252 12.21 15.92 -14.43
N HIS A 253 11.18 15.15 -14.79
CA HIS A 253 10.35 15.34 -15.99
C HIS A 253 8.89 15.09 -15.64
N ASN A 254 8.10 16.12 -15.68
CA ASN A 254 6.63 16.06 -15.55
C ASN A 254 6.02 16.39 -16.89
#